data_4de886130871d0e770dd279f37b5bb5f
#
_entry.id   4de886130871d0e770dd279f37b5bb5f
#
_cell.length_a   1.000
_cell.length_b   1.000
_cell.length_c   1.000
_cell.angle_alpha   90.00
_cell.angle_beta   90.00
_cell.angle_gamma   90.00
#
_symmetry.space_group_name_H-M   'P 1'
#
loop_
_entity.id
_entity.type
_entity.pdbx_description
1 polymer ?
#
loop_
_entity_poly.entity_id
_entity_poly.type
_entity_poly.pdbx_seq_one_letter_code
_entity_poly.pdbx_strand_id
1 'polypeptide(L)'
;MSEMLCPCGHNKKSYTECCQPLHQGTDVAVSPEQLMRSRYSAFVQQEIDYIVKTTAIGQQPQLDVCALRDWSCTTQWHHLEVLQHDLARDKRHAFVEFKAYFMQGTQLQSHHEKSAFVYVGQQWYFLDPTVDTYYTMKQPCICGSDKKFKAYCSQFLSL
;
A
#
# COMPACT_ATOMS: atom_id res chain seq x y z
N MET A 1 -21.02 15.95 -17.82
CA MET A 1 -19.59 15.87 -17.47
C MET A 1 -19.18 14.43 -17.26
N SER A 2 -18.14 14.00 -17.95
CA SER A 2 -17.62 12.65 -17.74
C SER A 2 -16.91 12.60 -16.40
N GLU A 3 -17.29 11.67 -15.55
CA GLU A 3 -16.57 11.44 -14.30
C GLU A 3 -15.18 10.90 -14.60
N MET A 4 -14.20 11.35 -13.82
CA MET A 4 -12.83 10.88 -13.95
C MET A 4 -12.74 9.42 -13.51
N LEU A 5 -12.16 8.57 -14.36
CA LEU A 5 -11.91 7.19 -14.01
C LEU A 5 -10.90 7.10 -12.87
N CYS A 6 -11.09 6.11 -12.00
CA CYS A 6 -10.15 5.92 -10.90
C CYS A 6 -8.77 5.52 -11.44
N PRO A 7 -7.70 6.15 -10.93
CA PRO A 7 -6.35 5.80 -11.37
C PRO A 7 -6.00 4.32 -11.23
N CYS A 8 -6.62 3.60 -10.28
CA CYS A 8 -6.31 2.20 -10.07
C CYS A 8 -6.83 1.28 -11.18
N GLY A 9 -7.75 1.77 -12.03
CA GLY A 9 -8.25 1.04 -13.19
C GLY A 9 -9.17 -0.13 -12.89
N HIS A 10 -9.59 -0.29 -11.65
CA HIS A 10 -10.42 -1.45 -11.27
C HIS A 10 -11.85 -1.30 -11.84
N ASN A 11 -12.24 -2.25 -12.69
CA ASN A 11 -13.58 -2.33 -13.29
C ASN A 11 -14.03 -1.02 -13.95
N LYS A 12 -13.10 -0.16 -14.36
CA LYS A 12 -13.39 1.13 -15.02
C LYS A 12 -14.36 2.00 -14.23
N LYS A 13 -14.33 1.90 -12.90
CA LYS A 13 -15.14 2.74 -12.02
C LYS A 13 -14.62 4.16 -11.97
N SER A 14 -15.51 5.11 -11.66
CA SER A 14 -15.09 6.47 -11.38
C SER A 14 -14.33 6.53 -10.06
N TYR A 15 -13.47 7.54 -9.90
CA TYR A 15 -12.73 7.73 -8.66
C TYR A 15 -13.68 7.92 -7.48
N THR A 16 -14.76 8.65 -7.66
CA THR A 16 -15.72 8.93 -6.58
C THR A 16 -16.42 7.65 -6.08
N GLU A 17 -16.50 6.63 -6.91
CA GLU A 17 -17.13 5.35 -6.54
C GLU A 17 -16.11 4.28 -6.18
N CYS A 18 -14.83 4.54 -6.34
CA CYS A 18 -13.78 3.54 -6.17
C CYS A 18 -12.87 3.89 -5.00
N CYS A 19 -11.76 4.60 -5.24
CA CYS A 19 -10.77 4.86 -4.20
C CYS A 19 -11.05 6.08 -3.34
N GLN A 20 -11.85 7.03 -3.82
CA GLN A 20 -12.10 8.25 -3.05
C GLN A 20 -12.73 7.99 -1.67
N PRO A 21 -13.75 7.12 -1.54
CA PRO A 21 -14.31 6.83 -0.20
C PRO A 21 -13.26 6.28 0.77
N LEU A 22 -12.30 5.50 0.26
CA LEU A 22 -11.20 4.98 1.08
C LEU A 22 -10.27 6.12 1.50
N HIS A 23 -9.93 7.01 0.56
CA HIS A 23 -9.06 8.14 0.85
C HIS A 23 -9.69 9.10 1.86
N GLN A 24 -10.99 9.26 1.81
CA GLN A 24 -11.72 10.15 2.72
C GLN A 24 -12.02 9.49 4.08
N GLY A 25 -11.80 8.19 4.20
CA GLY A 25 -12.02 7.48 5.46
C GLY A 25 -13.47 7.08 5.71
N THR A 26 -14.35 7.21 4.71
CA THR A 26 -15.73 6.76 4.85
C THR A 26 -15.86 5.24 4.69
N ASP A 27 -14.93 4.63 3.98
CA ASP A 27 -14.86 3.18 3.81
C ASP A 27 -13.45 2.70 4.15
N VAL A 28 -13.34 1.39 4.41
CA VAL A 28 -12.08 0.72 4.69
C VAL A 28 -11.89 -0.38 3.64
N ALA A 29 -10.65 -0.55 3.16
CA ALA A 29 -10.33 -1.59 2.19
C ALA A 29 -10.66 -2.97 2.77
N VAL A 30 -11.39 -3.78 2.00
CA VAL A 30 -11.86 -5.09 2.46
C VAL A 30 -10.93 -6.23 2.04
N SER A 31 -9.92 -5.95 1.24
CA SER A 31 -8.97 -6.94 0.76
C SER A 31 -7.59 -6.32 0.57
N PRO A 32 -6.52 -7.14 0.57
CA PRO A 32 -5.18 -6.63 0.24
C PRO A 32 -5.10 -5.99 -1.15
N GLU A 33 -5.79 -6.58 -2.13
CA GLU A 33 -5.81 -6.02 -3.47
C GLU A 33 -6.46 -4.64 -3.48
N GLN A 34 -7.59 -4.47 -2.81
CA GLN A 34 -8.24 -3.16 -2.73
C GLN A 34 -7.35 -2.14 -2.04
N LEU A 35 -6.68 -2.55 -0.97
CA LEU A 35 -5.74 -1.66 -0.29
C LEU A 35 -4.60 -1.26 -1.21
N MET A 36 -3.99 -2.22 -1.91
CA MET A 36 -2.91 -1.93 -2.83
C MET A 36 -3.35 -0.97 -3.93
N ARG A 37 -4.52 -1.21 -4.54
CA ARG A 37 -5.06 -0.34 -5.58
C ARG A 37 -5.32 1.07 -5.06
N SER A 38 -5.87 1.18 -3.86
CA SER A 38 -6.16 2.49 -3.27
C SER A 38 -4.88 3.25 -2.89
N ARG A 39 -3.82 2.55 -2.52
CA ARG A 39 -2.53 3.18 -2.25
C ARG A 39 -1.89 3.70 -3.53
N TYR A 40 -1.95 2.93 -4.63
CA TYR A 40 -1.50 3.43 -5.93
C TYR A 40 -2.28 4.69 -6.32
N SER A 41 -3.60 4.64 -6.21
CA SER A 41 -4.44 5.78 -6.49
C SER A 41 -4.09 6.99 -5.60
N ALA A 42 -3.71 6.72 -4.35
CA ALA A 42 -3.28 7.76 -3.42
C ALA A 42 -1.98 8.45 -3.88
N PHE A 43 -1.04 7.69 -4.45
CA PHE A 43 0.15 8.30 -5.04
C PHE A 43 -0.21 9.19 -6.23
N VAL A 44 -1.13 8.75 -7.07
CA VAL A 44 -1.57 9.54 -8.23
C VAL A 44 -2.28 10.83 -7.78
N GLN A 45 -3.13 10.72 -6.76
CA GLN A 45 -3.95 11.83 -6.26
C GLN A 45 -3.25 12.65 -5.17
N GLN A 46 -2.03 12.28 -4.80
CA GLN A 46 -1.25 12.96 -3.76
C GLN A 46 -1.94 12.91 -2.38
N GLU A 47 -2.62 11.82 -2.10
CA GLU A 47 -3.26 11.58 -0.80
C GLU A 47 -2.24 10.97 0.16
N ILE A 48 -1.27 11.76 0.58
CA ILE A 48 -0.12 11.27 1.36
C ILE A 48 -0.56 10.76 2.73
N ASP A 49 -1.52 11.43 3.37
CA ASP A 49 -2.02 10.98 4.67
C ASP A 49 -2.59 9.56 4.60
N TYR A 50 -3.25 9.21 3.51
CA TYR A 50 -3.78 7.85 3.32
C TYR A 50 -2.64 6.83 3.23
N ILE A 51 -1.57 7.18 2.51
CA ILE A 51 -0.40 6.30 2.39
C ILE A 51 0.19 6.04 3.77
N VAL A 52 0.35 7.07 4.59
CA VAL A 52 0.90 6.94 5.94
C VAL A 52 0.00 6.08 6.82
N LYS A 53 -1.28 6.42 6.90
CA LYS A 53 -2.18 5.74 7.84
C LYS A 53 -2.50 4.29 7.45
N THR A 54 -2.24 3.89 6.20
CA THR A 54 -2.43 2.50 5.77
C THR A 54 -1.14 1.69 5.82
N THR A 55 -0.04 2.28 6.25
CA THR A 55 1.19 1.55 6.57
C THR A 55 1.11 1.01 7.99
N ALA A 56 1.73 -0.13 8.26
CA ALA A 56 1.73 -0.75 9.59
C ALA A 56 2.01 0.29 10.67
N ILE A 57 1.25 0.25 11.75
CA ILE A 57 1.22 1.30 12.77
C ILE A 57 2.61 1.61 13.33
N GLY A 58 3.40 0.58 13.61
CA GLY A 58 4.75 0.75 14.16
C GLY A 58 5.76 1.31 13.18
N GLN A 59 5.43 1.32 11.89
CA GLN A 59 6.31 1.87 10.86
C GLN A 59 5.97 3.33 10.52
N GLN A 60 4.78 3.79 10.87
CA GLN A 60 4.32 5.12 10.47
C GLN A 60 5.25 6.25 10.93
N PRO A 61 5.74 6.27 12.18
CA PRO A 61 6.63 7.35 12.63
C PRO A 61 7.96 7.41 11.89
N GLN A 62 8.34 6.33 11.22
CA GLN A 62 9.64 6.23 10.53
C GLN A 62 9.54 6.55 9.04
N LEU A 63 8.34 6.82 8.53
CA LEU A 63 8.16 7.14 7.13
C LEU A 63 8.69 8.55 6.83
N ASP A 64 9.41 8.68 5.71
CA ASP A 64 9.84 9.98 5.21
C ASP A 64 8.70 10.57 4.37
N VAL A 65 7.87 11.37 5.01
CA VAL A 65 6.68 11.96 4.39
C VAL A 65 7.06 12.89 3.24
N CYS A 66 8.16 13.64 3.39
CA CYS A 66 8.63 14.52 2.34
C CYS A 66 9.04 13.72 1.10
N ALA A 67 9.74 12.61 1.28
CA ALA A 67 10.14 11.76 0.17
C ALA A 67 8.93 11.12 -0.51
N LEU A 68 7.93 10.69 0.27
CA LEU A 68 6.70 10.14 -0.29
C LEU A 68 5.97 11.19 -1.14
N ARG A 69 5.89 12.41 -0.63
CA ARG A 69 5.24 13.50 -1.35
C ARG A 69 5.98 13.84 -2.64
N ASP A 70 7.31 13.92 -2.57
CA ASP A 70 8.12 14.21 -3.75
C ASP A 70 7.95 13.13 -4.82
N TRP A 71 8.01 11.86 -4.42
CA TRP A 71 7.80 10.76 -5.35
C TRP A 71 6.42 10.80 -5.98
N SER A 72 5.40 11.07 -5.17
CA SER A 72 4.02 11.19 -5.65
C SER A 72 3.88 12.33 -6.65
N CYS A 73 4.44 13.50 -6.35
CA CYS A 73 4.26 14.71 -7.16
C CYS A 73 5.10 14.71 -8.44
N THR A 74 6.31 14.14 -8.40
CA THR A 74 7.24 14.22 -9.53
C THR A 74 7.12 13.06 -10.51
N THR A 75 6.43 11.99 -10.14
CA THR A 75 6.25 10.82 -10.99
C THR A 75 5.05 11.03 -11.92
N GLN A 76 5.26 10.78 -13.22
CA GLN A 76 4.18 10.81 -14.19
C GLN A 76 3.54 9.43 -14.26
N TRP A 77 2.58 9.18 -13.37
CA TRP A 77 1.90 7.90 -13.29
C TRP A 77 1.11 7.62 -14.55
N HIS A 78 1.14 6.37 -15.01
CA HIS A 78 0.44 5.97 -16.22
C HIS A 78 -0.72 5.02 -15.93
N HIS A 79 -0.42 3.83 -15.41
CA HIS A 79 -1.46 2.86 -15.03
C HIS A 79 -0.90 1.81 -14.09
N LEU A 80 -1.81 0.98 -13.58
CA LEU A 80 -1.50 -0.09 -12.65
C LEU A 80 -1.93 -1.44 -13.24
N GLU A 81 -1.08 -2.45 -13.08
CA GLU A 81 -1.41 -3.83 -13.43
C GLU A 81 -1.20 -4.71 -12.21
N VAL A 82 -2.27 -5.31 -11.72
CA VAL A 82 -2.18 -6.27 -10.62
C VAL A 82 -2.00 -7.66 -11.23
N LEU A 83 -0.89 -8.32 -10.90
CA LEU A 83 -0.51 -9.60 -11.49
C LEU A 83 -1.06 -10.78 -10.70
N GLN A 84 -0.96 -10.73 -9.38
CA GLN A 84 -1.32 -11.85 -8.52
C GLN A 84 -1.53 -11.37 -7.09
N HIS A 85 -2.41 -12.06 -6.36
CA HIS A 85 -2.56 -11.84 -4.93
C HIS A 85 -2.75 -13.18 -4.23
N ASP A 86 -2.10 -13.34 -3.08
CA ASP A 86 -2.10 -14.59 -2.33
C ASP A 86 -2.31 -14.31 -0.85
N LEU A 87 -3.19 -15.08 -0.22
CA LEU A 87 -3.38 -15.06 1.22
C LEU A 87 -2.40 -16.04 1.86
N ALA A 88 -1.69 -15.61 2.90
CA ALA A 88 -0.76 -16.48 3.61
C ALA A 88 -1.52 -17.53 4.44
N ARG A 89 -0.79 -18.56 4.90
CA ARG A 89 -1.40 -19.67 5.65
C ARG A 89 -2.08 -19.22 6.93
N ASP A 90 -1.53 -18.18 7.59
CA ASP A 90 -2.10 -17.67 8.83
C ASP A 90 -3.37 -16.85 8.61
N LYS A 91 -3.72 -16.58 7.34
CA LYS A 91 -4.87 -15.76 6.94
C LYS A 91 -4.84 -14.35 7.52
N ARG A 92 -3.70 -13.93 8.06
CA ARG A 92 -3.48 -12.59 8.62
C ARG A 92 -2.46 -11.81 7.82
N HIS A 93 -1.77 -12.46 6.91
CA HIS A 93 -0.81 -11.83 6.00
C HIS A 93 -1.18 -12.18 4.56
N ALA A 94 -0.80 -11.31 3.64
CA ALA A 94 -1.07 -11.52 2.22
C ALA A 94 -0.01 -10.83 1.39
N PHE A 95 0.08 -11.24 0.12
CA PHE A 95 0.96 -10.60 -0.85
C PHE A 95 0.14 -10.16 -2.04
N VAL A 96 0.51 -9.01 -2.61
CA VAL A 96 -0.04 -8.55 -3.89
C VAL A 96 1.15 -8.19 -4.78
N GLU A 97 1.22 -8.85 -5.94
CA GLU A 97 2.25 -8.57 -6.93
C GLU A 97 1.66 -7.67 -8.01
N PHE A 98 2.39 -6.61 -8.36
CA PHE A 98 1.88 -5.62 -9.30
C PHE A 98 3.00 -4.92 -10.04
N LYS A 99 2.62 -4.26 -11.13
CA LYS A 99 3.47 -3.31 -11.84
C LYS A 99 2.78 -1.95 -11.87
N ALA A 100 3.47 -0.94 -11.38
CA ALA A 100 3.01 0.44 -11.48
C ALA A 100 3.79 1.09 -12.62
N TYR A 101 3.06 1.49 -13.66
CA TYR A 101 3.67 2.06 -14.86
C TYR A 101 3.72 3.57 -14.77
N PHE A 102 4.81 4.15 -15.23
CA PHE A 102 5.02 5.59 -15.23
C PHE A 102 5.86 6.00 -16.43
N MET A 103 5.73 7.27 -16.81
CA MET A 103 6.52 7.81 -17.92
C MET A 103 7.80 8.42 -17.40
N GLN A 104 8.90 8.09 -18.04
CA GLN A 104 10.19 8.74 -17.80
C GLN A 104 10.59 9.38 -19.13
N GLY A 105 10.33 10.69 -19.28
CA GLY A 105 10.45 11.35 -20.57
C GLY A 105 9.43 10.77 -21.54
N THR A 106 9.90 10.20 -22.63
CA THR A 106 9.04 9.57 -23.64
C THR A 106 8.97 8.06 -23.51
N GLN A 107 9.61 7.48 -22.48
CA GLN A 107 9.66 6.03 -22.30
C GLN A 107 8.73 5.60 -21.15
N LEU A 108 7.96 4.56 -21.41
CA LEU A 108 7.13 3.92 -20.40
C LEU A 108 7.99 2.97 -19.56
N GLN A 109 8.02 3.19 -18.27
CA GLN A 109 8.76 2.35 -17.32
C GLN A 109 7.78 1.65 -16.39
N SER A 110 8.25 0.63 -15.68
CA SER A 110 7.43 -0.04 -14.68
C SER A 110 8.22 -0.27 -13.39
N HIS A 111 7.52 -0.09 -12.28
CA HIS A 111 7.99 -0.49 -10.95
C HIS A 111 7.26 -1.78 -10.60
N HIS A 112 8.01 -2.88 -10.55
CA HIS A 112 7.46 -4.21 -10.28
C HIS A 112 7.75 -4.56 -8.82
N GLU A 113 6.71 -4.90 -8.06
CA GLU A 113 6.85 -5.19 -6.64
C GLU A 113 5.88 -6.29 -6.23
N LYS A 114 6.30 -7.06 -5.22
CA LYS A 114 5.44 -7.98 -4.51
C LYS A 114 5.34 -7.49 -3.07
N SER A 115 4.25 -6.83 -2.76
CA SER A 115 4.07 -6.18 -1.46
C SER A 115 3.42 -7.11 -0.46
N ALA A 116 3.85 -7.00 0.81
CA ALA A 116 3.26 -7.75 1.91
C ALA A 116 2.28 -6.88 2.68
N PHE A 117 1.22 -7.51 3.20
CA PHE A 117 0.15 -6.85 3.96
C PHE A 117 -0.17 -7.66 5.19
N VAL A 118 -0.67 -6.99 6.23
CA VAL A 118 -1.07 -7.63 7.47
C VAL A 118 -2.48 -7.18 7.86
N TYR A 119 -3.29 -8.13 8.34
CA TYR A 119 -4.64 -7.87 8.84
C TYR A 119 -4.61 -7.79 10.35
N VAL A 120 -4.97 -6.64 10.90
CA VAL A 120 -5.01 -6.41 12.34
C VAL A 120 -6.05 -5.34 12.64
N GLY A 121 -6.78 -5.52 13.75
CA GLY A 121 -7.82 -4.55 14.14
C GLY A 121 -8.90 -4.39 13.08
N GLN A 122 -9.27 -5.49 12.40
CA GLN A 122 -10.31 -5.53 11.38
C GLN A 122 -9.96 -4.73 10.12
N GLN A 123 -8.67 -4.54 9.85
CA GLN A 123 -8.21 -3.70 8.74
C GLN A 123 -6.89 -4.23 8.20
N TRP A 124 -6.68 -4.09 6.89
CA TRP A 124 -5.40 -4.42 6.25
C TRP A 124 -4.46 -3.24 6.30
N TYR A 125 -3.17 -3.52 6.48
CA TYR A 125 -2.08 -2.52 6.49
C TYR A 125 -0.95 -3.00 5.61
N PHE A 126 -0.26 -2.05 4.99
CA PHE A 126 0.94 -2.32 4.18
C PHE A 126 2.16 -2.49 5.09
N LEU A 127 2.95 -3.52 4.82
CA LEU A 127 4.25 -3.72 5.47
C LEU A 127 5.34 -3.17 4.57
N ASP A 128 5.98 -2.08 4.99
CA ASP A 128 6.96 -1.37 4.17
C ASP A 128 8.34 -1.99 4.34
N PRO A 129 8.91 -2.61 3.28
CA PRO A 129 10.23 -3.25 3.39
C PRO A 129 11.38 -2.24 3.38
N THR A 130 11.12 -0.97 3.05
CA THR A 130 12.15 0.05 2.95
C THR A 130 12.38 0.79 4.27
N VAL A 131 11.50 0.59 5.26
CA VAL A 131 11.65 1.22 6.57
C VAL A 131 12.75 0.51 7.34
N ASP A 132 13.80 1.28 7.70
CA ASP A 132 14.89 0.75 8.52
C ASP A 132 14.36 0.41 9.91
N THR A 133 14.55 -0.85 10.28
CA THR A 133 14.03 -1.33 11.55
C THR A 133 15.16 -1.81 12.43
N TYR A 134 15.46 -1.03 13.45
CA TYR A 134 16.31 -1.48 14.55
C TYR A 134 15.46 -2.25 15.56
N TYR A 135 14.64 -3.18 15.07
CA TYR A 135 13.78 -3.93 15.96
C TYR A 135 14.53 -5.09 16.59
N THR A 136 14.46 -5.15 17.92
CA THR A 136 14.83 -6.41 18.56
C THR A 136 13.71 -7.40 18.23
N MET A 137 14.09 -8.63 17.92
CA MET A 137 13.11 -9.65 17.57
C MET A 137 12.10 -9.95 18.67
N LYS A 138 12.39 -9.54 19.91
CA LYS A 138 11.53 -9.81 21.07
C LYS A 138 10.47 -8.74 21.30
N GLN A 139 10.58 -7.59 20.64
CA GLN A 139 9.62 -6.50 20.88
C GLN A 139 8.25 -6.80 20.26
N PRO A 140 7.20 -6.06 20.65
CA PRO A 140 5.89 -6.18 20.02
C PRO A 140 5.97 -5.92 18.53
N CYS A 141 5.13 -6.62 17.76
CA CYS A 141 5.16 -6.49 16.31
C CYS A 141 4.74 -5.10 15.87
N ILE A 142 5.38 -4.63 14.81
CA ILE A 142 5.09 -3.33 14.19
C ILE A 142 3.65 -3.19 13.71
N CYS A 143 2.93 -4.29 13.55
CA CYS A 143 1.53 -4.23 13.12
C CYS A 143 0.56 -3.84 14.24
N GLY A 144 1.02 -3.85 15.49
CA GLY A 144 0.16 -3.51 16.64
C GLY A 144 -0.70 -4.65 17.15
N SER A 145 -0.41 -5.89 16.79
CA SER A 145 -1.25 -7.06 17.08
C SER A 145 -0.95 -7.75 18.41
N ASP A 146 -0.04 -7.27 19.22
CA ASP A 146 0.43 -7.91 20.46
C ASP A 146 1.27 -9.18 20.23
N LYS A 147 1.43 -9.61 18.98
CA LYS A 147 2.34 -10.70 18.64
C LYS A 147 3.77 -10.19 18.68
N LYS A 148 4.73 -11.10 18.81
CA LYS A 148 6.14 -10.70 18.77
C LYS A 148 6.60 -10.58 17.32
N PHE A 149 7.34 -9.53 17.03
CA PHE A 149 7.80 -9.25 15.66
C PHE A 149 8.52 -10.45 15.05
N LYS A 150 9.40 -11.11 15.81
CA LYS A 150 10.15 -12.26 15.35
C LYS A 150 9.26 -13.38 14.77
N ALA A 151 8.11 -13.62 15.40
CA ALA A 151 7.25 -14.72 15.05
C ALA A 151 6.09 -14.32 14.14
N TYR A 152 6.04 -13.08 13.73
CA TYR A 152 4.88 -12.57 13.00
C TYR A 152 5.29 -11.81 11.74
N CYS A 153 5.26 -10.47 11.74
CA CYS A 153 5.48 -9.71 10.51
C CYS A 153 6.91 -9.80 9.96
N SER A 154 7.92 -10.09 10.81
CA SER A 154 9.29 -10.16 10.33
C SER A 154 9.46 -11.21 9.22
N GLN A 155 8.64 -12.24 9.22
CA GLN A 155 8.70 -13.31 8.23
C GLN A 155 8.29 -12.84 6.85
N PHE A 156 7.60 -11.72 6.77
CA PHE A 156 7.07 -11.17 5.51
C PHE A 156 7.83 -9.92 5.05
N LEU A 157 8.86 -9.53 5.76
CA LEU A 157 9.65 -8.34 5.45
C LEU A 157 11.05 -8.70 4.96
N SER A 158 11.29 -9.69 4.24
CA SER A 158 12.55 -10.03 3.55
C SER A 158 13.82 -9.49 4.22
N LEU A 159 13.94 -9.68 5.52
CA LEU A 159 15.11 -9.25 6.26
C LEU A 159 16.21 -10.30 6.26
#